data_c467b72122220b699cd90927e213483d
#
_entry.id   c467b72122220b699cd90927e213483d
#
_cell.length_a   1.000
_cell.length_b   1.000
_cell.length_c   1.000
_cell.angle_alpha   90.00
_cell.angle_beta   90.00
_cell.angle_gamma   90.00
#
_symmetry.space_group_name_H-M   'P 1'
#
loop_
_entity.id
_entity.type
_entity.pdbx_description
1 polymer ?
#
loop_
_entity_poly.entity_id
_entity_poly.type
_entity_poly.pdbx_seq_one_letter_code
_entity_poly.pdbx_strand_id
1 'polypeptide(L)'
;MNIVDFKTYSNIRSEYGQCASWAVWDRDSVGLAYEPDPDGAPGFFLNSAVKALNGISSQQDLDNAPWELRCDVILVAMNFGERTHEIRKAVKGTGFFCFHEESGRTSDPRIRDACWQTPMWGAYMTDLVKIQNGKVAPIAQSNSKPIADKLRRPEFRNEQVAGLCKELTILGVSSPTIIALGNVVHAALTSKESLAMLRDVCGVDTQILRIRHYSQVAGLSRENYVAKVREQLKDQSFM
;
A
#
# COMPACT_ATOMS: atom_id res chain seq x y z
N MET A 1 9.97 0.31 -17.46
CA MET A 1 10.01 -0.12 -16.06
C MET A 1 10.69 0.99 -15.28
N ASN A 2 9.99 1.69 -14.39
CA ASN A 2 10.57 2.78 -13.59
C ASN A 2 11.15 2.16 -12.32
N ILE A 3 12.46 1.89 -12.34
CA ILE A 3 13.22 1.42 -11.19
C ILE A 3 13.48 2.61 -10.27
N VAL A 4 13.27 2.42 -8.99
CA VAL A 4 13.45 3.46 -7.96
C VAL A 4 14.93 3.63 -7.65
N ASP A 5 15.44 4.85 -7.71
CA ASP A 5 16.78 5.17 -7.21
C ASP A 5 16.79 5.39 -5.69
N PHE A 6 17.97 5.34 -5.09
CA PHE A 6 18.12 5.49 -3.63
C PHE A 6 17.67 6.88 -3.13
N LYS A 7 17.80 7.92 -3.92
CA LYS A 7 17.34 9.28 -3.55
C LYS A 7 15.82 9.29 -3.40
N THR A 8 15.11 8.79 -4.41
CA THR A 8 13.65 8.66 -4.40
C THR A 8 13.19 7.77 -3.24
N TYR A 9 13.82 6.60 -3.07
CA TYR A 9 13.57 5.68 -1.98
C TYR A 9 13.71 6.36 -0.60
N SER A 10 14.81 7.09 -0.38
CA SER A 10 15.11 7.76 0.88
C SER A 10 14.12 8.89 1.18
N ASN A 11 13.75 9.68 0.16
CA ASN A 11 12.75 10.74 0.29
C ASN A 11 11.38 10.16 0.68
N ILE A 12 10.93 9.13 -0.02
CA ILE A 12 9.66 8.44 0.27
C ILE A 12 9.69 7.84 1.67
N ARG A 13 10.77 7.18 2.07
CA ARG A 13 10.90 6.62 3.42
C ARG A 13 10.80 7.69 4.49
N SER A 14 11.46 8.82 4.29
CA SER A 14 11.47 9.94 5.24
C SER A 14 10.10 10.60 5.38
N GLU A 15 9.41 10.86 4.26
CA GLU A 15 8.16 11.64 4.27
C GLU A 15 6.92 10.78 4.44
N TYR A 16 6.89 9.57 3.83
CA TYR A 16 5.70 8.73 3.72
C TYR A 16 5.87 7.34 4.35
N GLY A 17 7.06 6.94 4.80
CA GLY A 17 7.29 5.60 5.36
C GLY A 17 6.32 5.21 6.47
N GLN A 18 5.68 6.20 7.09
CA GLN A 18 4.66 5.96 8.09
C GLN A 18 3.30 5.50 7.55
N CYS A 19 2.97 5.73 6.31
CA CYS A 19 1.69 5.40 5.67
C CYS A 19 1.86 4.75 4.30
N ALA A 20 3.09 4.40 3.96
CA ALA A 20 3.44 3.76 2.71
C ALA A 20 4.43 2.61 2.92
N SER A 21 4.60 1.80 1.90
CA SER A 21 5.58 0.71 1.82
C SER A 21 5.73 0.22 0.37
N TRP A 22 6.33 -0.94 0.21
CA TRP A 22 6.50 -1.63 -1.06
C TRP A 22 5.92 -3.05 -0.96
N ALA A 23 5.32 -3.54 -2.03
CA ALA A 23 4.70 -4.86 -2.09
C ALA A 23 5.76 -5.98 -2.19
N VAL A 24 6.59 -6.07 -1.17
CA VAL A 24 7.66 -7.07 -1.05
C VAL A 24 7.50 -7.86 0.25
N TRP A 25 7.64 -9.18 0.15
CA TRP A 25 7.57 -10.11 1.28
C TRP A 25 8.56 -11.24 1.07
N ASP A 26 8.80 -12.03 2.11
CA ASP A 26 9.58 -13.24 1.99
C ASP A 26 8.88 -14.24 1.07
N ARG A 27 9.60 -14.71 0.05
CA ARG A 27 9.04 -15.66 -0.92
C ARG A 27 8.56 -16.94 -0.26
N ASP A 28 9.29 -17.41 0.75
CA ASP A 28 8.97 -18.63 1.49
C ASP A 28 7.73 -18.48 2.38
N SER A 29 7.32 -17.25 2.67
CA SER A 29 6.10 -16.99 3.43
C SER A 29 4.81 -17.02 2.59
N VAL A 30 4.94 -16.99 1.25
CA VAL A 30 3.79 -16.99 0.35
C VAL A 30 3.05 -18.33 0.42
N GLY A 31 1.74 -18.26 0.63
CA GLY A 31 0.90 -19.46 0.76
C GLY A 31 0.91 -20.10 2.15
N LEU A 32 1.86 -19.77 3.02
CA LEU A 32 1.89 -20.33 4.37
C LEU A 32 0.82 -19.70 5.27
N ALA A 33 0.14 -20.55 6.04
CA ALA A 33 -0.66 -20.10 7.16
C ALA A 33 0.28 -19.52 8.23
N TYR A 34 -0.16 -18.47 8.90
CA TYR A 34 0.51 -17.99 10.09
C TYR A 34 0.35 -19.03 11.21
N GLU A 35 1.47 -19.50 11.75
CA GLU A 35 1.48 -20.23 13.00
C GLU A 35 1.60 -19.24 14.16
N PRO A 36 0.64 -19.20 15.09
CA PRO A 36 0.76 -18.36 16.27
C PRO A 36 1.99 -18.77 17.06
N ASP A 37 2.73 -17.78 17.60
CA ASP A 37 3.81 -18.01 18.54
C ASP A 37 3.29 -18.88 19.70
N PRO A 38 3.91 -20.04 19.99
CA PRO A 38 3.50 -20.91 21.07
C PRO A 38 3.48 -20.24 22.44
N ASP A 39 4.27 -19.19 22.64
CA ASP A 39 4.33 -18.43 23.89
C ASP A 39 3.22 -17.37 24.04
N GLY A 40 2.30 -17.28 23.09
CA GLY A 40 1.08 -16.48 23.22
C GLY A 40 1.29 -14.96 23.27
N ALA A 41 2.51 -14.48 23.08
CA ALA A 41 2.74 -13.06 22.90
C ALA A 41 2.00 -12.60 21.63
N PRO A 42 1.34 -11.44 21.63
CA PRO A 42 0.83 -10.86 20.39
C PRO A 42 2.03 -10.49 19.52
N GLY A 43 2.60 -11.50 18.83
CA GLY A 43 3.76 -11.37 17.97
C GLY A 43 3.37 -10.53 16.76
N PHE A 44 3.70 -9.28 16.81
CA PHE A 44 3.74 -8.42 15.64
C PHE A 44 5.06 -8.70 14.93
N PHE A 45 5.10 -9.72 14.11
CA PHE A 45 6.27 -9.99 13.29
C PHE A 45 6.23 -9.09 12.06
N LEU A 46 7.15 -8.14 12.02
CA LEU A 46 7.56 -7.58 10.72
C LEU A 46 8.33 -8.69 10.01
N ASN A 47 7.91 -9.06 8.80
CA ASN A 47 8.61 -10.04 8.02
C ASN A 47 10.06 -9.58 7.73
N SER A 48 10.95 -10.52 7.40
CA SER A 48 12.36 -10.22 7.18
C SER A 48 12.57 -9.29 5.97
N ALA A 49 11.69 -9.34 4.98
CA ALA A 49 11.72 -8.44 3.83
C ALA A 49 11.54 -6.97 4.26
N VAL A 50 10.63 -6.67 5.20
CA VAL A 50 10.45 -5.30 5.73
C VAL A 50 11.66 -4.86 6.53
N LYS A 51 12.29 -5.74 7.29
CA LYS A 51 13.53 -5.42 8.02
C LYS A 51 14.63 -5.08 7.03
N ALA A 52 14.80 -5.89 5.99
CA ALA A 52 15.78 -5.63 4.94
C ALA A 52 15.45 -4.35 4.15
N LEU A 53 14.17 -4.12 3.82
CA LEU A 53 13.71 -2.88 3.18
C LEU A 53 14.11 -1.66 4.03
N ASN A 54 13.86 -1.68 5.33
CA ASN A 54 14.23 -0.59 6.23
C ASN A 54 15.74 -0.45 6.47
N GLY A 55 16.52 -1.49 6.19
CA GLY A 55 17.99 -1.53 6.29
C GLY A 55 18.72 -0.90 5.10
N ILE A 56 18.03 -0.63 3.99
CA ILE A 56 18.64 -0.02 2.79
C ILE A 56 19.15 1.38 3.14
N SER A 57 20.44 1.60 2.94
CA SER A 57 21.18 2.84 3.29
C SER A 57 21.96 3.45 2.14
N SER A 58 22.06 2.75 1.00
CA SER A 58 22.79 3.17 -0.18
C SER A 58 22.14 2.66 -1.47
N GLN A 59 22.56 3.21 -2.61
CA GLN A 59 22.16 2.67 -3.92
C GLN A 59 22.61 1.22 -4.09
N GLN A 60 23.81 0.88 -3.61
CA GLN A 60 24.30 -0.50 -3.69
C GLN A 60 23.45 -1.48 -2.87
N ASP A 61 22.93 -1.08 -1.69
CA ASP A 61 22.01 -1.93 -0.94
C ASP A 61 20.71 -2.14 -1.70
N LEU A 62 20.22 -1.08 -2.36
CA LEU A 62 19.02 -1.13 -3.18
C LEU A 62 19.20 -2.04 -4.40
N ASP A 63 20.33 -1.94 -5.09
CA ASP A 63 20.67 -2.75 -6.26
C ASP A 63 20.89 -4.24 -5.89
N ASN A 64 21.36 -4.51 -4.68
CA ASN A 64 21.57 -5.85 -4.15
C ASN A 64 20.32 -6.46 -3.47
N ALA A 65 19.23 -5.68 -3.35
CA ALA A 65 18.00 -6.19 -2.77
C ALA A 65 17.43 -7.36 -3.58
N PRO A 66 16.85 -8.39 -2.94
CA PRO A 66 16.29 -9.54 -3.66
C PRO A 66 14.99 -9.23 -4.39
N TRP A 67 14.55 -7.98 -4.37
CA TRP A 67 13.33 -7.49 -5.02
C TRP A 67 13.64 -6.31 -5.92
N GLU A 68 12.81 -6.15 -6.92
CA GLU A 68 12.75 -4.95 -7.73
C GLU A 68 11.64 -4.04 -7.21
N LEU A 69 11.98 -2.83 -6.79
CA LEU A 69 11.00 -1.83 -6.36
C LEU A 69 10.48 -1.07 -7.57
N ARG A 70 9.15 -1.07 -7.74
CA ARG A 70 8.47 -0.56 -8.94
C ARG A 70 7.54 0.60 -8.58
N CYS A 71 7.54 1.64 -9.39
CA CYS A 71 6.61 2.76 -9.28
C CYS A 71 5.69 2.95 -10.51
N ASP A 72 5.74 2.03 -11.47
CA ASP A 72 4.77 1.96 -12.58
C ASP A 72 3.44 1.32 -12.16
N VAL A 73 3.40 0.65 -11.02
CA VAL A 73 2.18 0.14 -10.37
C VAL A 73 2.10 0.68 -8.94
N ILE A 74 0.97 1.25 -8.59
CA ILE A 74 0.72 1.87 -7.28
C ILE A 74 -0.51 1.24 -6.64
N LEU A 75 -0.36 0.63 -5.48
CA LEU A 75 -1.48 0.11 -4.69
C LEU A 75 -1.93 1.19 -3.70
N VAL A 76 -3.21 1.57 -3.74
CA VAL A 76 -3.74 2.61 -2.86
C VAL A 76 -4.83 2.04 -1.97
N ALA A 77 -4.56 1.97 -0.67
CA ALA A 77 -5.53 1.62 0.37
C ALA A 77 -6.25 2.87 0.90
N MET A 78 -7.25 2.69 1.75
CA MET A 78 -8.03 3.82 2.25
C MET A 78 -7.32 4.58 3.36
N ASN A 79 -7.00 3.90 4.43
CA ASN A 79 -6.35 4.46 5.61
C ASN A 79 -5.69 3.37 6.44
N PHE A 80 -4.79 3.80 7.24
CA PHE A 80 -4.04 3.06 8.19
C PHE A 80 -4.90 2.35 9.26
N GLY A 81 -4.62 1.10 9.54
CA GLY A 81 -5.28 0.35 10.61
C GLY A 81 -4.77 0.75 12.01
N GLU A 82 -5.67 0.81 13.00
CA GLU A 82 -5.33 1.22 14.38
C GLU A 82 -4.25 0.34 15.01
N ARG A 83 -4.25 -0.96 14.71
CA ARG A 83 -3.23 -1.91 15.22
C ARG A 83 -1.82 -1.55 14.78
N THR A 84 -1.66 -1.11 13.55
CA THR A 84 -0.36 -0.69 13.05
C THR A 84 0.17 0.52 13.81
N HIS A 85 -0.70 1.36 14.41
CA HIS A 85 -0.29 2.46 15.28
C HIS A 85 0.39 1.96 16.57
N GLU A 86 -0.08 0.87 17.16
CA GLU A 86 0.55 0.27 18.35
C GLU A 86 1.89 -0.39 18.03
N ILE A 87 2.01 -1.04 16.88
CA ILE A 87 3.28 -1.58 16.39
C ILE A 87 4.32 -0.46 16.26
N ARG A 88 3.95 0.69 15.74
CA ARG A 88 4.86 1.84 15.61
C ARG A 88 5.35 2.38 16.92
N LYS A 89 4.48 2.45 17.93
CA LYS A 89 4.89 2.82 19.28
C LYS A 89 5.94 1.86 19.83
N ALA A 90 5.80 0.58 19.51
CA ALA A 90 6.72 -0.47 19.93
C ALA A 90 8.05 -0.46 19.17
N VAL A 91 8.03 -0.17 17.87
CA VAL A 91 9.20 -0.26 16.98
C VAL A 91 10.05 1.02 16.95
N LYS A 92 9.60 2.13 17.56
CA LYS A 92 10.33 3.41 17.67
C LYS A 92 11.16 3.74 16.42
N GLY A 93 10.51 4.10 15.30
CA GLY A 93 11.31 4.42 14.12
C GLY A 93 10.52 5.07 12.98
N THR A 94 11.26 5.73 12.11
CA THR A 94 10.81 6.17 10.78
C THR A 94 11.11 5.04 9.81
N GLY A 95 10.09 4.47 9.16
CA GLY A 95 10.33 3.40 8.18
C GLY A 95 9.02 2.87 7.59
N PHE A 96 9.15 1.91 6.73
CA PHE A 96 8.02 1.24 6.10
C PHE A 96 7.47 0.15 7.03
N PHE A 97 6.24 0.31 7.50
CA PHE A 97 5.59 -0.64 8.40
C PHE A 97 4.16 -1.00 7.96
N CYS A 98 3.58 -0.23 7.05
CA CYS A 98 2.24 -0.47 6.57
C CYS A 98 2.19 -1.73 5.69
N PHE A 99 1.07 -2.45 5.73
CA PHE A 99 0.77 -3.60 4.86
C PHE A 99 1.59 -4.88 5.13
N HIS A 100 2.38 -4.92 6.19
CA HIS A 100 3.31 -6.03 6.45
C HIS A 100 3.10 -6.71 7.80
N GLU A 101 1.92 -6.58 8.38
CA GLU A 101 1.61 -7.26 9.61
C GLU A 101 1.34 -8.74 9.36
N GLU A 102 2.16 -9.61 9.91
CA GLU A 102 2.04 -11.07 9.81
C GLU A 102 1.45 -11.70 11.08
N SER A 103 0.52 -11.05 11.74
CA SER A 103 -0.23 -11.70 12.80
C SER A 103 -1.40 -12.50 12.24
N GLY A 104 -1.75 -13.63 12.85
CA GLY A 104 -2.93 -14.43 12.47
C GLY A 104 -4.28 -13.69 12.59
N ARG A 105 -4.22 -12.43 13.06
CA ARG A 105 -5.38 -11.54 13.20
C ARG A 105 -5.49 -10.49 12.10
N THR A 106 -4.51 -10.43 11.18
CA THR A 106 -4.50 -9.45 10.10
C THR A 106 -4.85 -10.05 8.76
N SER A 107 -5.16 -9.18 7.84
CA SER A 107 -5.49 -9.56 6.48
C SER A 107 -4.34 -9.35 5.49
N ASP A 108 -3.18 -8.85 5.95
CA ASP A 108 -2.02 -8.54 5.13
C ASP A 108 -1.47 -9.76 4.34
N PRO A 109 -1.49 -11.01 4.89
CA PRO A 109 -1.14 -12.18 4.11
C PRO A 109 -2.00 -12.39 2.85
N ARG A 110 -3.22 -11.87 2.81
CA ARG A 110 -4.09 -11.94 1.61
C ARG A 110 -3.58 -11.06 0.48
N ILE A 111 -3.18 -9.82 0.78
CA ILE A 111 -2.63 -8.92 -0.25
C ILE A 111 -1.24 -9.40 -0.69
N ARG A 112 -0.42 -9.93 0.23
CA ARG A 112 0.85 -10.59 -0.10
C ARG A 112 0.66 -11.66 -1.18
N ASP A 113 -0.21 -12.61 -0.92
CA ASP A 113 -0.44 -13.75 -1.82
C ASP A 113 -1.11 -13.33 -3.13
N ALA A 114 -1.93 -12.27 -3.10
CA ALA A 114 -2.50 -11.69 -4.31
C ALA A 114 -1.45 -10.97 -5.17
N CYS A 115 -0.44 -10.36 -4.56
CA CYS A 115 0.67 -9.74 -5.28
C CYS A 115 1.65 -10.76 -5.88
N TRP A 116 1.78 -11.94 -5.27
CA TRP A 116 2.73 -12.96 -5.72
C TRP A 116 2.50 -13.37 -7.17
N GLN A 117 3.58 -13.37 -7.97
CA GLN A 117 3.56 -13.69 -9.41
C GLN A 117 2.60 -12.82 -10.23
N THR A 118 2.40 -11.58 -9.82
CA THR A 118 1.67 -10.57 -10.58
C THR A 118 2.50 -9.29 -10.73
N PRO A 119 2.14 -8.36 -11.64
CA PRO A 119 2.81 -7.07 -11.73
C PRO A 119 2.71 -6.21 -10.47
N MET A 120 1.90 -6.60 -9.48
CA MET A 120 1.82 -5.92 -8.19
C MET A 120 3.00 -6.24 -7.25
N TRP A 121 3.78 -7.30 -7.52
CA TRP A 121 4.96 -7.61 -6.70
C TRP A 121 6.03 -6.55 -6.89
N GLY A 122 6.52 -5.99 -5.79
CA GLY A 122 7.45 -4.86 -5.81
C GLY A 122 6.80 -3.50 -6.04
N ALA A 123 5.48 -3.42 -6.27
CA ALA A 123 4.75 -2.18 -6.46
C ALA A 123 4.79 -1.28 -5.22
N TYR A 124 4.72 0.02 -5.43
CA TYR A 124 4.55 0.97 -4.33
C TYR A 124 3.17 0.84 -3.70
N MET A 125 3.09 0.86 -2.37
CA MET A 125 1.83 0.77 -1.61
C MET A 125 1.68 1.97 -0.70
N THR A 126 0.49 2.59 -0.68
CA THR A 126 0.22 3.75 0.18
C THR A 126 -1.24 3.83 0.60
N ASP A 127 -1.50 4.60 1.66
CA ASP A 127 -2.84 5.00 2.05
C ASP A 127 -3.26 6.28 1.35
N LEU A 128 -4.52 6.37 0.95
CA LEU A 128 -5.09 7.61 0.41
C LEU A 128 -5.25 8.66 1.50
N VAL A 129 -5.82 8.26 2.65
CA VAL A 129 -6.15 9.18 3.75
C VAL A 129 -5.00 9.26 4.73
N LYS A 130 -4.17 10.28 4.56
CA LYS A 130 -2.94 10.50 5.33
C LYS A 130 -2.61 11.98 5.58
N ILE A 131 -3.38 12.91 5.02
CA ILE A 131 -3.12 14.34 5.25
C ILE A 131 -3.97 14.83 6.43
N GLN A 132 -3.29 15.36 7.43
CA GLN A 132 -3.91 15.99 8.61
C GLN A 132 -3.28 17.38 8.81
N ASN A 133 -4.11 18.42 8.76
CA ASN A 133 -3.62 19.80 8.92
C ASN A 133 -2.44 20.13 7.98
N GLY A 134 -2.53 19.67 6.72
CA GLY A 134 -1.52 19.89 5.69
C GLY A 134 -0.23 19.07 5.85
N LYS A 135 -0.15 18.16 6.82
CA LYS A 135 1.02 17.30 7.06
C LYS A 135 0.68 15.84 6.81
N VAL A 136 1.69 15.08 6.38
CA VAL A 136 1.58 13.63 6.28
C VAL A 136 1.57 13.04 7.70
N ALA A 137 0.49 12.39 8.04
CA ALA A 137 0.33 11.71 9.32
C ALA A 137 -0.62 10.53 9.17
N PRO A 138 -0.32 9.38 9.77
CA PRO A 138 -1.24 8.25 9.75
C PRO A 138 -2.52 8.61 10.50
N ILE A 139 -3.65 8.33 9.86
CA ILE A 139 -4.98 8.46 10.48
C ILE A 139 -5.40 7.08 10.93
N ALA A 140 -4.99 6.69 12.13
CA ALA A 140 -5.36 5.41 12.71
C ALA A 140 -6.86 5.39 13.06
N GLN A 141 -7.56 4.37 12.56
CA GLN A 141 -8.95 4.18 12.90
C GLN A 141 -9.36 2.70 12.80
N SER A 142 -9.96 2.18 13.88
CA SER A 142 -10.49 0.82 13.95
C SER A 142 -11.72 0.61 13.08
N ASN A 143 -12.49 1.67 12.85
CA ASN A 143 -13.70 1.66 12.02
C ASN A 143 -13.49 2.52 10.77
N SER A 144 -13.52 1.89 9.61
CA SER A 144 -13.32 2.56 8.31
C SER A 144 -14.50 3.42 7.86
N LYS A 145 -15.70 3.25 8.45
CA LYS A 145 -16.90 3.98 8.01
C LYS A 145 -16.78 5.50 8.16
N PRO A 146 -16.32 6.10 9.28
CA PRO A 146 -16.16 7.53 9.39
C PRO A 146 -15.19 8.12 8.35
N ILE A 147 -14.14 7.38 7.99
CA ILE A 147 -13.19 7.81 6.95
C ILE A 147 -13.85 7.75 5.57
N ALA A 148 -14.57 6.69 5.28
CA ALA A 148 -15.31 6.55 4.03
C ALA A 148 -16.35 7.68 3.86
N ASP A 149 -17.04 8.06 4.94
CA ASP A 149 -18.00 9.16 4.94
C ASP A 149 -17.33 10.53 4.71
N LYS A 150 -16.13 10.73 5.26
CA LYS A 150 -15.32 11.94 4.99
C LYS A 150 -14.87 12.00 3.53
N LEU A 151 -14.44 10.88 2.93
CA LEU A 151 -14.03 10.82 1.53
C LEU A 151 -15.14 11.14 0.53
N ARG A 152 -16.42 11.05 0.92
CA ARG A 152 -17.55 11.51 0.10
C ARG A 152 -17.63 13.02 -0.01
N ARG A 153 -17.01 13.76 0.92
CA ARG A 153 -16.99 15.24 0.92
C ARG A 153 -15.89 15.70 -0.04
N PRO A 154 -16.20 16.53 -1.05
CA PRO A 154 -15.23 16.95 -2.05
C PRO A 154 -13.98 17.61 -1.47
N GLU A 155 -14.12 18.49 -0.49
CA GLU A 155 -13.00 19.24 0.10
C GLU A 155 -12.00 18.30 0.75
N PHE A 156 -12.47 17.36 1.58
CA PHE A 156 -11.62 16.38 2.25
C PHE A 156 -10.97 15.43 1.24
N ARG A 157 -11.75 14.91 0.29
CA ARG A 157 -11.25 14.03 -0.76
C ARG A 157 -10.15 14.71 -1.58
N ASN A 158 -10.38 15.94 -2.03
CA ASN A 158 -9.43 16.67 -2.86
C ASN A 158 -8.13 16.99 -2.10
N GLU A 159 -8.20 17.29 -0.80
CA GLU A 159 -7.01 17.42 0.05
C GLU A 159 -6.19 16.12 0.07
N GLN A 160 -6.84 14.96 0.27
CA GLN A 160 -6.15 13.68 0.31
C GLN A 160 -5.56 13.30 -1.05
N VAL A 161 -6.29 13.52 -2.14
CA VAL A 161 -5.79 13.26 -3.50
C VAL A 161 -4.64 14.20 -3.86
N ALA A 162 -4.70 15.47 -3.48
CA ALA A 162 -3.57 16.39 -3.67
C ALA A 162 -2.33 15.93 -2.87
N GLY A 163 -2.52 15.34 -1.69
CA GLY A 163 -1.45 14.69 -0.93
C GLY A 163 -0.86 13.49 -1.68
N LEU A 164 -1.69 12.64 -2.26
CA LEU A 164 -1.23 11.53 -3.12
C LEU A 164 -0.49 12.06 -4.36
N CYS A 165 -0.96 13.10 -5.01
CA CYS A 165 -0.28 13.73 -6.15
C CYS A 165 1.14 14.20 -5.80
N LYS A 166 1.34 14.83 -4.63
CA LYS A 166 2.67 15.23 -4.15
C LYS A 166 3.61 14.03 -3.98
N GLU A 167 3.11 12.96 -3.39
CA GLU A 167 3.83 11.72 -3.21
C GLU A 167 4.24 11.07 -4.54
N LEU A 168 3.32 11.01 -5.52
CA LEU A 168 3.57 10.51 -6.87
C LEU A 168 4.59 11.38 -7.63
N THR A 169 4.61 12.70 -7.38
CA THR A 169 5.65 13.61 -7.90
C THR A 169 7.03 13.26 -7.36
N ILE A 170 7.15 12.94 -6.06
CA ILE A 170 8.43 12.51 -5.47
C ILE A 170 8.88 11.17 -6.05
N LEU A 171 7.96 10.25 -6.29
CA LEU A 171 8.23 8.98 -6.97
C LEU A 171 8.66 9.16 -8.44
N GLY A 172 8.40 10.32 -9.05
CA GLY A 172 8.74 10.59 -10.45
C GLY A 172 7.98 9.70 -11.44
N VAL A 173 6.77 9.28 -11.09
CA VAL A 173 5.99 8.36 -11.91
C VAL A 173 5.40 9.03 -13.13
N SER A 174 5.37 8.29 -14.25
CA SER A 174 4.70 8.70 -15.47
C SER A 174 3.76 7.57 -15.93
N SER A 175 2.49 7.93 -16.13
CA SER A 175 1.43 7.03 -16.58
C SER A 175 1.34 5.71 -15.78
N PRO A 176 1.32 5.74 -14.43
CA PRO A 176 1.25 4.53 -13.63
C PRO A 176 -0.13 3.87 -13.76
N THR A 177 -0.17 2.57 -13.48
CA THR A 177 -1.41 1.88 -13.15
C THR A 177 -1.66 2.00 -11.65
N ILE A 178 -2.68 2.73 -11.25
CA ILE A 178 -3.10 2.88 -9.86
C ILE A 178 -4.17 1.82 -9.55
N ILE A 179 -3.91 0.95 -8.60
CA ILE A 179 -4.83 -0.10 -8.16
C ILE A 179 -5.47 0.31 -6.83
N ALA A 180 -6.73 0.73 -6.89
CA ALA A 180 -7.51 1.09 -5.72
C ALA A 180 -7.96 -0.17 -4.95
N LEU A 181 -7.61 -0.26 -3.67
CA LEU A 181 -8.04 -1.33 -2.79
C LEU A 181 -9.43 -1.04 -2.22
N GLY A 182 -10.46 -1.50 -2.93
CA GLY A 182 -11.86 -1.37 -2.54
C GLY A 182 -12.61 -0.21 -3.22
N ASN A 183 -13.93 -0.27 -3.09
CA ASN A 183 -14.85 0.64 -3.79
C ASN A 183 -14.72 2.10 -3.38
N VAL A 184 -14.46 2.36 -2.09
CA VAL A 184 -14.39 3.72 -1.54
C VAL A 184 -13.20 4.48 -2.12
N VAL A 185 -12.03 3.83 -2.15
CA VAL A 185 -10.81 4.41 -2.72
C VAL A 185 -10.98 4.61 -4.22
N HIS A 186 -11.49 3.60 -4.93
CA HIS A 186 -11.75 3.70 -6.36
C HIS A 186 -12.68 4.88 -6.69
N ALA A 187 -13.81 5.01 -6.01
CA ALA A 187 -14.73 6.13 -6.21
C ALA A 187 -14.10 7.49 -5.91
N ALA A 188 -13.23 7.55 -4.88
CA ALA A 188 -12.50 8.77 -4.55
C ALA A 188 -11.52 9.17 -5.65
N LEU A 189 -10.74 8.21 -6.18
CA LEU A 189 -9.73 8.48 -7.22
C LEU A 189 -10.33 8.73 -8.61
N THR A 190 -11.49 8.13 -8.91
CA THR A 190 -12.16 8.27 -10.21
C THR A 190 -13.18 9.43 -10.28
N SER A 191 -13.35 10.21 -9.20
CA SER A 191 -14.14 11.44 -9.29
C SER A 191 -13.51 12.39 -10.32
N LYS A 192 -14.33 13.23 -10.96
CA LYS A 192 -13.89 14.10 -12.05
C LYS A 192 -12.68 14.95 -11.64
N GLU A 193 -12.73 15.57 -10.47
CA GLU A 193 -11.69 16.45 -9.95
C GLU A 193 -10.43 15.67 -9.59
N SER A 194 -10.57 14.52 -8.91
CA SER A 194 -9.45 13.66 -8.52
C SER A 194 -8.72 13.10 -9.74
N LEU A 195 -9.46 12.63 -10.71
CA LEU A 195 -8.88 12.09 -11.96
C LEU A 195 -8.14 13.17 -12.73
N ALA A 196 -8.66 14.39 -12.77
CA ALA A 196 -7.98 15.52 -13.39
C ALA A 196 -6.64 15.82 -12.69
N MET A 197 -6.61 15.90 -11.35
CA MET A 197 -5.39 16.12 -10.57
C MET A 197 -4.35 15.01 -10.80
N LEU A 198 -4.76 13.75 -10.82
CA LEU A 198 -3.87 12.62 -11.05
C LEU A 198 -3.28 12.64 -12.47
N ARG A 199 -4.08 12.96 -13.47
CA ARG A 199 -3.63 13.05 -14.87
C ARG A 199 -2.72 14.25 -15.13
N ASP A 200 -2.91 15.34 -14.43
CA ASP A 200 -2.04 16.51 -14.47
C ASP A 200 -0.62 16.17 -13.99
N VAL A 201 -0.52 15.38 -12.93
CA VAL A 201 0.78 14.99 -12.33
C VAL A 201 1.41 13.79 -13.02
N CYS A 202 0.62 12.77 -13.35
CA CYS A 202 1.13 11.48 -13.82
C CYS A 202 0.96 11.24 -15.32
N GLY A 203 0.22 12.11 -16.03
CA GLY A 203 -0.07 11.95 -17.45
C GLY A 203 -1.45 11.36 -17.74
N VAL A 204 -1.92 11.64 -18.95
CA VAL A 204 -3.30 11.31 -19.41
C VAL A 204 -3.57 9.81 -19.48
N ASP A 205 -2.52 9.00 -19.67
CA ASP A 205 -2.61 7.55 -19.79
C ASP A 205 -2.65 6.83 -18.43
N THR A 206 -2.69 7.59 -17.31
CA THR A 206 -2.85 7.03 -15.98
C THR A 206 -4.13 6.22 -15.88
N GLN A 207 -3.98 4.93 -15.57
CA GLN A 207 -5.10 4.01 -15.38
C GLN A 207 -5.44 3.87 -13.89
N ILE A 208 -6.72 3.78 -13.57
CA ILE A 208 -7.20 3.51 -12.22
C ILE A 208 -8.03 2.23 -12.26
N LEU A 209 -7.46 1.18 -11.69
CA LEU A 209 -8.09 -0.13 -11.57
C LEU A 209 -8.62 -0.34 -10.15
N ARG A 210 -9.47 -1.34 -9.98
CA ARG A 210 -10.05 -1.67 -8.69
C ARG A 210 -9.92 -3.16 -8.41
N ILE A 211 -9.45 -3.47 -7.20
CA ILE A 211 -9.58 -4.81 -6.64
C ILE A 211 -10.31 -4.77 -5.30
N ARG A 212 -10.82 -5.91 -4.87
CA ARG A 212 -11.48 -6.03 -3.57
C ARG A 212 -10.47 -5.78 -2.45
N HIS A 213 -10.87 -5.00 -1.43
CA HIS A 213 -10.02 -4.74 -0.27
C HIS A 213 -9.80 -6.03 0.54
N TYR A 214 -8.57 -6.31 0.90
CA TYR A 214 -8.14 -7.56 1.54
C TYR A 214 -8.66 -7.74 2.98
N SER A 215 -9.04 -6.67 3.68
CA SER A 215 -9.61 -6.74 5.03
C SER A 215 -11.15 -6.87 5.04
N GLN A 216 -11.82 -6.55 3.92
CA GLN A 216 -13.30 -6.58 3.82
C GLN A 216 -13.78 -7.86 3.12
N VAL A 217 -13.34 -9.00 3.62
CA VAL A 217 -13.56 -10.30 2.96
C VAL A 217 -14.17 -11.32 3.92
N ALA A 218 -15.11 -10.90 4.77
CA ALA A 218 -15.82 -11.79 5.68
C ALA A 218 -16.35 -13.03 4.91
N GLY A 219 -16.02 -14.21 5.40
CA GLY A 219 -16.43 -15.48 4.80
C GLY A 219 -15.66 -15.92 3.55
N LEU A 220 -14.65 -15.17 3.11
CA LEU A 220 -13.81 -15.55 1.97
C LEU A 220 -12.49 -16.16 2.46
N SER A 221 -12.15 -17.36 2.01
CA SER A 221 -10.82 -17.92 2.27
C SER A 221 -9.73 -17.09 1.58
N ARG A 222 -8.47 -17.30 1.98
CA ARG A 222 -7.33 -16.62 1.39
C ARG A 222 -7.17 -16.95 -0.11
N GLU A 223 -7.29 -18.22 -0.45
CA GLU A 223 -7.20 -18.73 -1.81
C GLU A 223 -8.30 -18.14 -2.70
N ASN A 224 -9.53 -18.10 -2.20
CA ASN A 224 -10.67 -17.51 -2.91
C ASN A 224 -10.50 -16.00 -3.08
N TYR A 225 -9.87 -15.30 -2.12
CA TYR A 225 -9.54 -13.90 -2.28
C TYR A 225 -8.52 -13.69 -3.40
N VAL A 226 -7.43 -14.47 -3.42
CA VAL A 226 -6.39 -14.41 -4.46
C VAL A 226 -6.98 -14.68 -5.84
N ALA A 227 -7.81 -15.75 -5.97
CA ALA A 227 -8.47 -16.07 -7.23
C ALA A 227 -9.34 -14.90 -7.73
N LYS A 228 -10.11 -14.29 -6.81
CA LYS A 228 -10.98 -13.16 -7.15
C LYS A 228 -10.19 -11.90 -7.55
N VAL A 229 -9.08 -11.61 -6.91
CA VAL A 229 -8.20 -10.49 -7.31
C VAL A 229 -7.64 -10.72 -8.70
N ARG A 230 -7.16 -11.92 -9.00
CA ARG A 230 -6.63 -12.28 -10.31
C ARG A 230 -7.70 -12.17 -11.40
N GLU A 231 -8.93 -12.63 -11.13
CA GLU A 231 -10.08 -12.45 -12.02
C GLU A 231 -10.32 -10.95 -12.29
N GLN A 232 -10.41 -10.12 -11.24
CA GLN A 232 -10.63 -8.69 -11.38
C GLN A 232 -9.53 -7.97 -12.18
N LEU A 233 -8.28 -8.39 -12.04
CA LEU A 233 -7.17 -7.81 -12.81
C LEU A 233 -7.22 -8.22 -14.29
N LYS A 234 -7.58 -9.47 -14.58
CA LYS A 234 -7.81 -9.95 -15.96
C LYS A 234 -8.96 -9.21 -16.64
N ASP A 235 -10.08 -9.04 -15.95
CA ASP A 235 -11.27 -8.33 -16.48
C ASP A 235 -10.96 -6.87 -16.83
N GLN A 236 -9.93 -6.29 -16.20
CA GLN A 236 -9.45 -4.93 -16.43
C GLN A 236 -8.21 -4.87 -17.35
N SER A 237 -7.87 -5.97 -18.01
CA SER A 237 -6.74 -6.09 -18.96
C SER A 237 -5.38 -5.74 -18.37
N PHE A 238 -5.18 -6.02 -17.07
CA PHE A 238 -3.92 -5.77 -16.37
C PHE A 238 -3.00 -7.01 -16.35
N MET A 239 -3.54 -8.20 -16.60
CA MET A 239 -2.82 -9.48 -16.60
C MET A 239 -3.18 -10.30 -17.83
#